data_7882402f66e519010bb3f1a60509796e
#
_entry.id   7882402f66e519010bb3f1a60509796e
#
_cell.length_a   1.000
_cell.length_b   1.000
_cell.length_c   1.000
_cell.angle_alpha   90.00
_cell.angle_beta   90.00
_cell.angle_gamma   90.00
#
_symmetry.space_group_name_H-M   'P 1'
#
loop_
_entity.id
_entity.type
_entity.pdbx_description
1 polymer ?
#
loop_
_entity_poly.entity_id
_entity_poly.type
_entity_poly.pdbx_seq_one_letter_code
_entity_poly.pdbx_strand_id
1 'polypeptide(L)'
;MSDYAANVKKYAPKADDAVIAAIVKHLGIALRKRDSSLVSCSDPAELARVREGWCKKKMMQTDDKVIDAAIKLVCEKMKPDRDKSRVTFYYLLAEHFHKLGDLVKK
;
A
#
# COMPACT_ATOMS: atom_id res chain seq x y z
N MET A 1 -16.18 6.85 9.66
CA MET A 1 -15.35 5.66 9.71
C MET A 1 -14.83 5.32 8.34
N SER A 2 -13.56 5.10 8.24
CA SER A 2 -12.93 4.84 6.95
C SER A 2 -13.23 3.42 6.47
N ASP A 3 -13.61 3.31 5.21
CA ASP A 3 -13.94 2.03 4.64
C ASP A 3 -12.76 1.48 3.83
N TYR A 4 -11.63 1.33 4.52
CA TYR A 4 -10.41 0.85 3.88
C TYR A 4 -10.56 -0.56 3.33
N ALA A 5 -11.26 -1.43 4.06
CA ALA A 5 -11.46 -2.80 3.62
C ALA A 5 -12.24 -2.86 2.30
N ALA A 6 -13.29 -2.07 2.17
CA ALA A 6 -14.06 -2.02 0.94
C ALA A 6 -13.23 -1.55 -0.23
N ASN A 7 -12.39 -0.54 -0.01
CA ASN A 7 -11.52 -0.02 -1.07
C ASN A 7 -10.49 -1.06 -1.51
N VAL A 8 -9.87 -1.76 -0.54
CA VAL A 8 -8.93 -2.83 -0.86
C VAL A 8 -9.62 -3.93 -1.66
N LYS A 9 -10.81 -4.34 -1.24
CA LYS A 9 -11.55 -5.42 -1.90
C LYS A 9 -12.04 -5.05 -3.29
N LYS A 10 -12.09 -3.78 -3.60
CA LYS A 10 -12.40 -3.30 -4.95
C LYS A 10 -11.34 -3.80 -5.95
N TYR A 11 -10.08 -3.85 -5.51
CA TYR A 11 -8.95 -4.30 -6.33
C TYR A 11 -8.54 -5.73 -6.04
N ALA A 12 -8.82 -6.21 -4.83
CA ALA A 12 -8.47 -7.55 -4.38
C ALA A 12 -9.65 -8.15 -3.63
N PRO A 13 -10.66 -8.70 -4.34
CA PRO A 13 -11.89 -9.20 -3.71
C PRO A 13 -11.67 -10.28 -2.64
N LYS A 14 -10.56 -11.00 -2.72
CA LYS A 14 -10.22 -12.04 -1.75
C LYS A 14 -9.30 -11.53 -0.62
N ALA A 15 -9.18 -10.21 -0.49
CA ALA A 15 -8.32 -9.62 0.53
C ALA A 15 -8.71 -10.10 1.93
N ASP A 16 -7.69 -10.41 2.74
CA ASP A 16 -7.88 -10.86 4.11
C ASP A 16 -8.02 -9.65 5.03
N ASP A 17 -9.12 -9.59 5.78
CA ASP A 17 -9.38 -8.49 6.70
C ASP A 17 -8.26 -8.35 7.75
N ALA A 18 -7.64 -9.46 8.17
CA ALA A 18 -6.54 -9.43 9.13
C ALA A 18 -5.33 -8.70 8.54
N VAL A 19 -5.04 -8.91 7.27
CA VAL A 19 -3.94 -8.22 6.59
C VAL A 19 -4.26 -6.73 6.46
N ILE A 20 -5.48 -6.40 6.07
CA ILE A 20 -5.92 -5.01 5.97
C ILE A 20 -5.78 -4.32 7.32
N ALA A 21 -6.24 -4.97 8.40
CA ALA A 21 -6.13 -4.41 9.74
C ALA A 21 -4.69 -4.21 10.16
N ALA A 22 -3.80 -5.12 9.79
CA ALA A 22 -2.37 -4.99 10.08
C ALA A 22 -1.77 -3.77 9.39
N ILE A 23 -2.16 -3.52 8.14
CA ILE A 23 -1.68 -2.35 7.39
C ILE A 23 -2.21 -1.07 8.02
N VAL A 24 -3.50 -1.03 8.36
CA VAL A 24 -4.11 0.12 9.01
C VAL A 24 -3.40 0.43 10.32
N LYS A 25 -3.11 -0.60 11.11
CA LYS A 25 -2.41 -0.45 12.38
C LYS A 25 -0.99 0.09 12.16
N HIS A 26 -0.31 -0.42 11.16
CA HIS A 26 1.05 0.04 10.83
C HIS A 26 1.07 1.52 10.42
N LEU A 27 0.09 1.94 9.63
CA LEU A 27 0.01 3.31 9.16
C LEU A 27 -0.46 4.28 10.25
N GLY A 28 -1.33 3.81 11.15
CA GLY A 28 -1.73 4.56 12.32
C GLY A 28 -1.94 6.07 12.11
N ILE A 29 -0.99 6.86 12.61
CA ILE A 29 -1.06 8.32 12.57
C ILE A 29 -1.18 8.87 11.14
N ALA A 30 -0.56 8.21 10.16
CA ALA A 30 -0.61 8.66 8.77
C ALA A 30 -2.04 8.70 8.23
N LEU A 31 -2.92 7.85 8.76
CA LEU A 31 -4.30 7.78 8.30
C LEU A 31 -5.20 8.85 8.92
N ARG A 32 -4.72 9.55 9.94
CA ARG A 32 -5.48 10.62 10.59
C ARG A 32 -5.56 11.87 9.73
N LYS A 33 -4.58 12.09 8.87
CA LYS A 33 -4.54 13.22 7.96
C LYS A 33 -4.91 12.75 6.58
N ARG A 34 -5.81 13.48 5.92
CA ARG A 34 -6.25 13.13 4.57
C ARG A 34 -5.07 12.99 3.61
N ASP A 35 -4.16 13.96 3.63
CA ASP A 35 -3.01 13.95 2.71
C ASP A 35 -2.13 12.74 2.92
N SER A 36 -1.91 12.35 4.17
CA SER A 36 -1.06 11.20 4.50
C SER A 36 -1.77 9.88 4.25
N SER A 37 -3.10 9.87 4.22
CA SER A 37 -3.87 8.65 3.98
C SER A 37 -3.98 8.30 2.50
N LEU A 38 -3.51 9.19 1.63
CA LEU A 38 -3.55 8.99 0.18
C LEU A 38 -2.15 8.95 -0.39
N VAL A 39 -2.00 8.27 -1.53
CA VAL A 39 -0.72 8.20 -2.24
C VAL A 39 -0.86 8.95 -3.56
N SER A 40 0.06 9.88 -3.82
CA SER A 40 0.10 10.60 -5.09
C SER A 40 1.12 9.94 -6.01
N CYS A 41 0.65 9.31 -7.07
CA CYS A 41 1.53 8.65 -8.03
C CYS A 41 2.30 9.64 -8.91
N SER A 42 1.89 10.89 -8.91
CA SER A 42 2.58 11.94 -9.68
C SER A 42 3.64 12.67 -8.86
N ASP A 43 3.76 12.37 -7.56
CA ASP A 43 4.71 13.01 -6.67
C ASP A 43 5.89 12.07 -6.40
N PRO A 44 7.09 12.34 -6.97
CA PRO A 44 8.24 11.46 -6.75
C PRO A 44 8.65 11.35 -5.29
N ALA A 45 8.47 12.41 -4.50
CA ALA A 45 8.81 12.37 -3.08
C ALA A 45 7.90 11.40 -2.33
N GLU A 46 6.60 11.37 -2.68
CA GLU A 46 5.65 10.44 -2.07
C GLU A 46 6.01 8.99 -2.44
N LEU A 47 6.33 8.75 -3.70
CA LEU A 47 6.70 7.41 -4.14
C LEU A 47 8.00 6.95 -3.48
N ALA A 48 8.93 7.87 -3.25
CA ALA A 48 10.17 7.55 -2.54
C ALA A 48 9.87 7.12 -1.10
N ARG A 49 8.91 7.76 -0.43
CA ARG A 49 8.50 7.37 0.92
C ARG A 49 7.93 5.97 0.94
N VAL A 50 7.11 5.62 -0.05
CA VAL A 50 6.55 4.28 -0.17
C VAL A 50 7.67 3.27 -0.35
N ARG A 51 8.62 3.58 -1.24
CA ARG A 51 9.76 2.70 -1.50
C ARG A 51 10.58 2.45 -0.23
N GLU A 52 10.99 3.52 0.45
CA GLU A 52 11.88 3.40 1.60
C GLU A 52 11.16 2.90 2.85
N GLY A 53 9.96 3.40 3.10
CA GLY A 53 9.24 3.09 4.33
C GLY A 53 8.45 1.79 4.30
N TRP A 54 7.98 1.37 3.13
CA TRP A 54 7.17 0.16 3.02
C TRP A 54 7.93 -0.97 2.33
N CYS A 55 8.37 -0.73 1.10
CA CYS A 55 8.97 -1.81 0.31
C CYS A 55 10.30 -2.29 0.90
N LYS A 56 11.16 -1.38 1.32
CA LYS A 56 12.46 -1.75 1.87
C LYS A 56 12.36 -2.21 3.31
N LYS A 57 11.61 -1.51 4.16
CA LYS A 57 11.53 -1.84 5.59
C LYS A 57 10.59 -3.00 5.87
N LYS A 58 9.40 -3.00 5.30
CA LYS A 58 8.39 -4.02 5.60
C LYS A 58 8.43 -5.19 4.62
N MET A 59 8.59 -4.88 3.34
CA MET A 59 8.58 -5.92 2.31
C MET A 59 9.95 -6.51 2.07
N MET A 60 10.97 -5.99 2.74
CA MET A 60 12.34 -6.51 2.69
C MET A 60 12.93 -6.52 1.27
N GLN A 61 12.47 -5.62 0.42
CA GLN A 61 12.98 -5.51 -0.95
C GLN A 61 14.20 -4.60 -0.97
N THR A 62 15.21 -4.96 -1.73
CA THR A 62 16.46 -4.21 -1.80
C THR A 62 16.78 -3.67 -3.19
N ASP A 63 16.09 -4.16 -4.23
CA ASP A 63 16.34 -3.75 -5.60
C ASP A 63 15.39 -2.61 -5.97
N ASP A 64 15.93 -1.39 -6.10
CA ASP A 64 15.13 -0.21 -6.42
C ASP A 64 14.37 -0.35 -7.73
N LYS A 65 14.97 -1.02 -8.72
CA LYS A 65 14.30 -1.21 -10.02
C LYS A 65 13.06 -2.07 -9.88
N VAL A 66 13.15 -3.14 -9.09
CA VAL A 66 12.01 -4.02 -8.84
C VAL A 66 10.94 -3.27 -8.06
N ILE A 67 11.36 -2.51 -7.05
CA ILE A 67 10.44 -1.73 -6.23
C ILE A 67 9.73 -0.68 -7.07
N ASP A 68 10.46 0.07 -7.87
CA ASP A 68 9.88 1.13 -8.70
C ASP A 68 8.93 0.56 -9.74
N ALA A 69 9.25 -0.60 -10.32
CA ALA A 69 8.36 -1.28 -11.26
C ALA A 69 7.06 -1.70 -10.59
N ALA A 70 7.16 -2.23 -9.35
CA ALA A 70 5.97 -2.63 -8.59
C ALA A 70 5.10 -1.43 -8.25
N ILE A 71 5.70 -0.34 -7.81
CA ILE A 71 4.99 0.90 -7.49
C ILE A 71 4.25 1.42 -8.73
N LYS A 72 4.94 1.44 -9.87
CA LYS A 72 4.33 1.88 -11.12
C LYS A 72 3.15 1.00 -11.50
N LEU A 73 3.30 -0.30 -11.32
CA LEU A 73 2.24 -1.26 -11.65
C LEU A 73 1.01 -1.01 -10.77
N VAL A 74 1.20 -0.76 -9.49
CA VAL A 74 0.10 -0.46 -8.58
C VAL A 74 -0.55 0.87 -8.93
N CYS A 75 0.24 1.88 -9.29
CA CYS A 75 -0.29 3.16 -9.75
C CYS A 75 -1.18 2.98 -10.99
N GLU A 76 -0.76 2.14 -11.93
CA GLU A 76 -1.56 1.84 -13.12
C GLU A 76 -2.85 1.11 -12.74
N LYS A 77 -2.75 0.15 -11.83
CA LYS A 77 -3.91 -0.63 -11.40
C LYS A 77 -4.95 0.26 -10.69
N MET A 78 -4.48 1.24 -9.93
CA MET A 78 -5.37 2.15 -9.19
C MET A 78 -5.69 3.42 -9.98
N LYS A 79 -5.33 3.48 -11.26
CA LYS A 79 -5.56 4.65 -12.11
C LYS A 79 -7.00 5.16 -12.11
N PRO A 80 -8.03 4.29 -12.10
CA PRO A 80 -9.42 4.76 -12.04
C PRO A 80 -9.74 5.55 -10.77
N ASP A 81 -9.01 5.34 -9.69
CA ASP A 81 -9.22 6.08 -8.45
C ASP A 81 -8.39 7.35 -8.46
N ARG A 82 -9.09 8.47 -8.34
CA ARG A 82 -8.45 9.78 -8.27
C ARG A 82 -7.65 9.92 -6.98
N ASP A 83 -8.28 9.52 -5.87
CA ASP A 83 -7.67 9.52 -4.56
C ASP A 83 -7.27 8.09 -4.18
N LYS A 84 -5.99 7.79 -4.27
CA LYS A 84 -5.50 6.43 -4.05
C LYS A 84 -5.23 6.22 -2.57
N SER A 85 -6.03 5.35 -1.94
CA SER A 85 -5.87 5.03 -0.53
C SER A 85 -4.49 4.40 -0.27
N ARG A 86 -3.78 4.91 0.72
CA ARG A 86 -2.49 4.36 1.12
C ARG A 86 -2.62 2.92 1.59
N VAL A 87 -3.71 2.59 2.29
CA VAL A 87 -3.96 1.22 2.74
C VAL A 87 -4.05 0.28 1.55
N THR A 88 -4.85 0.62 0.54
CA THR A 88 -5.00 -0.19 -0.67
C THR A 88 -3.68 -0.27 -1.43
N PHE A 89 -2.99 0.84 -1.57
CA PHE A 89 -1.71 0.90 -2.27
C PHE A 89 -0.71 -0.06 -1.62
N TYR A 90 -0.59 0.00 -0.31
CA TYR A 90 0.32 -0.85 0.44
C TYR A 90 -0.08 -2.32 0.36
N TYR A 91 -1.40 -2.60 0.41
CA TYR A 91 -1.88 -3.97 0.25
C TYR A 91 -1.48 -4.57 -1.09
N LEU A 92 -1.69 -3.80 -2.16
CA LEU A 92 -1.37 -4.29 -3.51
C LEU A 92 0.14 -4.50 -3.69
N LEU A 93 0.97 -3.65 -3.07
CA LEU A 93 2.41 -3.86 -3.09
C LEU A 93 2.81 -5.13 -2.34
N ALA A 94 2.21 -5.36 -1.16
CA ALA A 94 2.48 -6.56 -0.38
C ALA A 94 2.05 -7.81 -1.15
N GLU A 95 0.92 -7.73 -1.84
CA GLU A 95 0.45 -8.83 -2.69
C GLU A 95 1.43 -9.10 -3.83
N HIS A 96 1.92 -8.05 -4.47
CA HIS A 96 2.87 -8.17 -5.57
C HIS A 96 4.16 -8.87 -5.12
N PHE A 97 4.64 -8.55 -3.92
CA PHE A 97 5.87 -9.15 -3.39
C PHE A 97 5.62 -10.45 -2.62
N HIS A 98 4.38 -10.93 -2.56
CA HIS A 98 4.01 -12.16 -1.84
C HIS A 98 4.34 -12.06 -0.35
N LYS A 99 4.12 -10.89 0.25
CA LYS A 99 4.42 -10.63 1.66
C LYS A 99 3.19 -10.44 2.53
N LEU A 100 1.99 -10.72 2.00
CA LEU A 100 0.76 -10.55 2.77
C LEU A 100 0.78 -11.35 4.07
N GLY A 101 1.28 -12.58 4.02
CA GLY A 101 1.35 -13.44 5.21
C GLY A 101 2.27 -12.88 6.28
N ASP A 102 3.33 -12.17 5.87
CA ASP A 102 4.29 -11.59 6.81
C ASP A 102 3.69 -10.46 7.63
N LEU A 103 2.64 -9.82 7.13
CA LEU A 103 1.99 -8.71 7.83
C LEU A 103 1.18 -9.18 9.05
N VAL A 104 0.70 -10.41 9.02
CA VAL A 104 -0.08 -10.99 10.13
C VAL A 104 0.71 -12.04 10.91
N LYS A 105 1.93 -12.29 10.52
CA LYS A 105 2.79 -13.25 11.18
C LYS A 105 3.30 -12.66 12.49
N LYS A 106 3.27 -13.45 13.52
CA LYS A 106 3.76 -13.04 14.85
C LYS A 106 5.21 -13.42 15.05
#